data_8e437fc8668716b107302d94d787be1d
#
_entry.id   8e437fc8668716b107302d94d787be1d
#
_cell.length_a   1.000
_cell.length_b   1.000
_cell.length_c   1.000
_cell.angle_alpha   90.00
_cell.angle_beta   90.00
_cell.angle_gamma   90.00
#
_symmetry.space_group_name_H-M   'P 1'
#
loop_
_entity.id
_entity.type
_entity.pdbx_description
1 polymer ?
#
loop_
_entity_poly.entity_id
_entity_poly.type
_entity_poly.pdbx_seq_one_letter_code
_entity_poly.pdbx_strand_id
1 'polypeptide(L)'
;HFWSQISGAPSEVASKVDDYLFWCALGVIPALMVRAFSALCTAVSRPRLVMWVNLASLCFKVPLNAIFMYGWGDVGIEPMGAAGAACSTCLLSYGSAIAVLCLAKLDRGLAPYRLLGSLKPKGQQMLELLRLGLPIGGTAFIDVSAFASIALLIAPYGAAASASQQIASSLTGVVYMFSLSLANATMVLTAQRLGSGQVIAAKEVASIGMRTAMLTAALMAGVLLLGKDLLANAYATDPEVAQTAAVLIMWLAIHQWLDSLQLQYAFVLRAHKIASLPFWIYVACLWGIGLGGGAWVSFSGVFGSFQDARAFWWAGILACAAASIALGLLARKTWEAALKA
;
A
#
# COMPACT_ATOMS: atom_id res chain seq x y z
N HIS A 1 -16.34 -23.30 4.49
CA HIS A 1 -15.90 -24.64 3.99
C HIS A 1 -15.14 -24.59 2.65
N PHE A 2 -15.17 -23.49 1.90
CA PHE A 2 -14.46 -23.38 0.60
C PHE A 2 -12.93 -23.41 0.79
N TRP A 3 -12.41 -22.75 1.85
CA TRP A 3 -10.97 -22.67 2.13
C TRP A 3 -10.39 -23.98 2.68
N SER A 4 -11.15 -24.75 3.42
CA SER A 4 -10.69 -26.06 3.92
C SER A 4 -10.37 -27.04 2.79
N GLN A 5 -11.10 -26.94 1.66
CA GLN A 5 -10.89 -27.80 0.48
C GLN A 5 -9.66 -27.40 -0.33
N ILE A 6 -9.30 -26.10 -0.32
CA ILE A 6 -8.17 -25.54 -1.13
C ILE A 6 -6.86 -25.58 -0.34
N SER A 7 -6.90 -25.30 0.96
CA SER A 7 -5.67 -25.09 1.76
C SER A 7 -5.10 -26.35 2.39
N GLY A 8 -5.87 -27.44 2.46
CA GLY A 8 -5.47 -28.64 3.22
C GLY A 8 -5.26 -28.41 4.72
N ALA A 9 -5.72 -27.25 5.24
CA ALA A 9 -5.56 -26.88 6.64
C ALA A 9 -6.47 -27.71 7.57
N PRO A 10 -6.06 -27.91 8.83
CA PRO A 10 -6.92 -28.52 9.84
C PRO A 10 -8.29 -27.83 9.92
N SER A 11 -9.35 -28.61 10.14
CA SER A 11 -10.74 -28.10 10.14
C SER A 11 -10.97 -26.92 11.11
N GLU A 12 -10.29 -26.94 12.25
CA GLU A 12 -10.37 -25.86 13.24
C GLU A 12 -9.79 -24.53 12.72
N VAL A 13 -8.66 -24.57 11.98
CA VAL A 13 -8.05 -23.38 11.36
C VAL A 13 -8.94 -22.87 10.23
N ALA A 14 -9.48 -23.79 9.41
CA ALA A 14 -10.36 -23.44 8.31
C ALA A 14 -11.64 -22.73 8.78
N SER A 15 -12.26 -23.21 9.88
CA SER A 15 -13.43 -22.56 10.47
C SER A 15 -13.13 -21.14 10.95
N LYS A 16 -11.99 -20.93 11.65
CA LYS A 16 -11.57 -19.59 12.10
C LYS A 16 -11.29 -18.63 10.93
N VAL A 17 -10.78 -19.16 9.81
CA VAL A 17 -10.57 -18.38 8.58
C VAL A 17 -11.91 -18.02 7.93
N ASP A 18 -12.86 -18.94 7.85
CA ASP A 18 -14.19 -18.69 7.30
C ASP A 18 -14.91 -17.58 8.11
N ASP A 19 -14.86 -17.63 9.45
CA ASP A 19 -15.43 -16.60 10.32
C ASP A 19 -14.76 -15.23 10.11
N TYR A 20 -13.44 -15.20 9.99
CA TYR A 20 -12.68 -13.97 9.69
C TYR A 20 -13.09 -13.37 8.35
N LEU A 21 -13.15 -14.20 7.30
CA LEU A 21 -13.51 -13.76 5.95
C LEU A 21 -14.96 -13.30 5.85
N PHE A 22 -15.87 -13.91 6.60
CA PHE A 22 -17.26 -13.47 6.67
C PHE A 22 -17.36 -12.02 7.17
N TRP A 23 -16.71 -11.69 8.28
CA TRP A 23 -16.69 -10.31 8.80
C TRP A 23 -15.98 -9.33 7.85
N CYS A 24 -14.89 -9.76 7.21
CA CYS A 24 -14.24 -8.96 6.19
C CYS A 24 -15.16 -8.66 5.01
N ALA A 25 -15.87 -9.67 4.49
CA ALA A 25 -16.78 -9.51 3.35
C ALA A 25 -17.92 -8.53 3.68
N LEU A 26 -18.48 -8.62 4.89
CA LEU A 26 -19.54 -7.72 5.35
C LEU A 26 -19.04 -6.26 5.46
N GLY A 27 -17.77 -6.05 5.81
CA GLY A 27 -17.16 -4.73 5.93
C GLY A 27 -16.71 -4.08 4.61
N VAL A 28 -16.67 -4.81 3.48
CA VAL A 28 -16.16 -4.29 2.20
C VAL A 28 -16.98 -3.13 1.68
N ILE A 29 -18.31 -3.23 1.68
CA ILE A 29 -19.19 -2.19 1.13
C ILE A 29 -19.00 -0.85 1.87
N PRO A 30 -19.15 -0.76 3.21
CA PRO A 30 -18.94 0.48 3.92
C PRO A 30 -17.50 0.99 3.81
N ALA A 31 -16.50 0.12 3.77
CA ALA A 31 -15.11 0.53 3.55
C ALA A 31 -14.91 1.20 2.18
N LEU A 32 -15.50 0.67 1.12
CA LEU A 32 -15.47 1.27 -0.22
C LEU A 32 -16.20 2.62 -0.27
N MET A 33 -17.32 2.77 0.44
CA MET A 33 -18.01 4.06 0.56
C MET A 33 -17.12 5.13 1.22
N VAL A 34 -16.44 4.78 2.31
CA VAL A 34 -15.49 5.68 2.98
C VAL A 34 -14.33 6.05 2.05
N ARG A 35 -13.80 5.10 1.27
CA ARG A 35 -12.74 5.36 0.27
C ARG A 35 -13.19 6.31 -0.83
N ALA A 36 -14.39 6.12 -1.37
CA ALA A 36 -14.96 7.00 -2.40
C ALA A 36 -15.15 8.43 -1.87
N PHE A 37 -15.69 8.58 -0.65
CA PHE A 37 -15.83 9.88 0.00
C PHE A 37 -14.47 10.52 0.27
N SER A 38 -13.48 9.76 0.73
CA SER A 38 -12.13 10.25 0.97
C SER A 38 -11.49 10.79 -0.31
N ALA A 39 -11.67 10.10 -1.42
CA ALA A 39 -11.21 10.56 -2.73
C ALA A 39 -11.87 11.88 -3.14
N LEU A 40 -13.18 12.00 -2.95
CA LEU A 40 -13.92 13.24 -3.22
C LEU A 40 -13.43 14.40 -2.35
N CYS A 41 -13.38 14.22 -1.01
CA CYS A 41 -12.91 15.25 -0.10
C CYS A 41 -11.50 15.75 -0.45
N THR A 42 -10.64 14.82 -0.85
CA THR A 42 -9.27 15.14 -1.28
C THR A 42 -9.28 15.93 -2.59
N ALA A 43 -10.13 15.54 -3.55
CA ALA A 43 -10.28 16.24 -4.83
C ALA A 43 -10.80 17.69 -4.67
N VAL A 44 -11.71 17.92 -3.71
CA VAL A 44 -12.26 19.26 -3.41
C VAL A 44 -11.45 20.04 -2.37
N SER A 45 -10.19 19.65 -2.14
CA SER A 45 -9.26 20.31 -1.21
C SER A 45 -9.73 20.34 0.25
N ARG A 46 -10.46 19.31 0.70
CA ARG A 46 -10.94 19.15 2.08
C ARG A 46 -10.42 17.89 2.77
N PRO A 47 -9.12 17.57 2.73
CA PRO A 47 -8.58 16.34 3.29
C PRO A 47 -8.70 16.28 4.83
N ARG A 48 -8.88 17.43 5.51
CA ARG A 48 -9.02 17.50 6.97
C ARG A 48 -10.23 16.70 7.48
N LEU A 49 -11.34 16.66 6.72
CA LEU A 49 -12.51 15.88 7.11
C LEU A 49 -12.19 14.39 7.18
N VAL A 50 -11.48 13.89 6.16
CA VAL A 50 -11.02 12.50 6.08
C VAL A 50 -10.04 12.18 7.20
N MET A 51 -9.12 13.10 7.48
CA MET A 51 -8.14 12.96 8.56
C MET A 51 -8.83 12.73 9.91
N TRP A 52 -9.84 13.54 10.26
CA TRP A 52 -10.56 13.39 11.52
C TRP A 52 -11.35 12.09 11.62
N VAL A 53 -11.99 11.64 10.52
CA VAL A 53 -12.68 10.34 10.49
C VAL A 53 -11.68 9.19 10.69
N ASN A 54 -10.53 9.23 10.01
CA ASN A 54 -9.51 8.21 10.15
C ASN A 54 -8.89 8.20 11.55
N LEU A 55 -8.64 9.38 12.14
CA LEU A 55 -8.10 9.50 13.49
C LEU A 55 -9.08 8.94 14.53
N ALA A 56 -10.37 9.30 14.42
CA ALA A 56 -11.40 8.75 15.29
C ALA A 56 -11.49 7.22 15.15
N SER A 57 -11.45 6.70 13.91
CA SER A 57 -11.45 5.26 13.66
C SER A 57 -10.26 4.56 14.30
N LEU A 58 -9.07 5.19 14.26
CA LEU A 58 -7.86 4.66 14.90
C LEU A 58 -8.01 4.59 16.43
N CYS A 59 -8.54 5.66 17.05
CA CYS A 59 -8.77 5.69 18.49
C CYS A 59 -9.75 4.60 18.95
N PHE A 60 -10.79 4.32 18.17
CA PHE A 60 -11.75 3.26 18.48
C PHE A 60 -11.24 1.85 18.11
N LYS A 61 -10.29 1.75 17.19
CA LYS A 61 -9.77 0.46 16.72
C LYS A 61 -9.13 -0.36 17.83
N VAL A 62 -8.31 0.27 18.67
CA VAL A 62 -7.58 -0.41 19.74
C VAL A 62 -8.53 -1.01 20.79
N PRO A 63 -9.44 -0.24 21.40
CA PRO A 63 -10.37 -0.80 22.39
C PRO A 63 -11.34 -1.81 21.76
N LEU A 64 -11.84 -1.59 20.55
CA LEU A 64 -12.72 -2.57 19.90
C LEU A 64 -12.00 -3.90 19.59
N ASN A 65 -10.75 -3.83 19.12
CA ASN A 65 -9.95 -5.04 18.94
C ASN A 65 -9.77 -5.77 20.28
N ALA A 66 -9.45 -5.07 21.37
CA ALA A 66 -9.28 -5.69 22.67
C ALA A 66 -10.55 -6.39 23.13
N ILE A 67 -11.70 -5.73 23.01
CA ILE A 67 -13.01 -6.28 23.42
C ILE A 67 -13.36 -7.53 22.61
N PHE A 68 -13.27 -7.49 21.29
CA PHE A 68 -13.71 -8.62 20.46
C PHE A 68 -12.68 -9.75 20.36
N MET A 69 -11.38 -9.45 20.45
CA MET A 69 -10.36 -10.49 20.40
C MET A 69 -10.25 -11.27 21.71
N TYR A 70 -10.27 -10.55 22.85
CA TYR A 70 -10.04 -11.15 24.17
C TYR A 70 -11.32 -11.39 24.95
N GLY A 71 -12.45 -10.87 24.47
CA GLY A 71 -13.73 -10.92 25.17
C GLY A 71 -13.85 -9.86 26.27
N TRP A 72 -15.07 -9.64 26.73
CA TRP A 72 -15.39 -8.80 27.89
C TRP A 72 -16.44 -9.51 28.74
N GLY A 73 -15.98 -10.23 29.76
CA GLY A 73 -16.82 -11.09 30.58
C GLY A 73 -17.99 -10.35 31.25
N ASP A 74 -17.78 -9.12 31.72
CA ASP A 74 -18.82 -8.29 32.37
C ASP A 74 -19.99 -7.93 31.45
N VAL A 75 -19.77 -7.95 30.13
CA VAL A 75 -20.78 -7.60 29.08
C VAL A 75 -21.26 -8.87 28.35
N GLY A 76 -20.71 -10.05 28.68
CA GLY A 76 -21.10 -11.32 28.06
C GLY A 76 -20.57 -11.49 26.63
N ILE A 77 -19.48 -10.80 26.26
CA ILE A 77 -18.81 -10.95 24.95
C ILE A 77 -17.75 -12.03 25.08
N GLU A 78 -17.96 -13.15 24.39
CA GLU A 78 -16.98 -14.24 24.32
C GLU A 78 -15.78 -13.86 23.45
N PRO A 79 -14.56 -14.38 23.75
CA PRO A 79 -13.37 -14.11 22.96
C PRO A 79 -13.47 -14.74 21.56
N MET A 80 -13.47 -13.89 20.53
CA MET A 80 -13.56 -14.31 19.13
C MET A 80 -12.18 -14.51 18.48
N GLY A 81 -11.09 -14.19 19.17
CA GLY A 81 -9.74 -14.31 18.62
C GLY A 81 -9.54 -13.50 17.33
N ALA A 82 -9.02 -14.15 16.26
CA ALA A 82 -8.78 -13.50 14.98
C ALA A 82 -10.05 -12.95 14.32
N ALA A 83 -11.19 -13.68 14.43
CA ALA A 83 -12.47 -13.21 13.91
C ALA A 83 -12.95 -11.92 14.60
N GLY A 84 -12.61 -11.71 15.88
CA GLY A 84 -12.87 -10.49 16.63
C GLY A 84 -12.16 -9.26 16.04
N ALA A 85 -10.95 -9.42 15.51
CA ALA A 85 -10.24 -8.34 14.81
C ALA A 85 -10.93 -7.94 13.49
N ALA A 86 -11.49 -8.92 12.77
CA ALA A 86 -12.26 -8.64 11.55
C ALA A 86 -13.62 -7.99 11.88
N CYS A 87 -14.31 -8.48 12.93
CA CYS A 87 -15.56 -7.91 13.43
C CYS A 87 -15.38 -6.44 13.83
N SER A 88 -14.35 -6.12 14.63
CA SER A 88 -14.04 -4.73 15.01
C SER A 88 -13.78 -3.84 13.80
N THR A 89 -13.07 -4.35 12.78
CA THR A 89 -12.80 -3.63 11.54
C THR A 89 -14.10 -3.38 10.75
N CYS A 90 -14.97 -4.37 10.69
CA CYS A 90 -16.29 -4.28 10.07
C CYS A 90 -17.13 -3.18 10.75
N LEU A 91 -17.27 -3.21 12.07
CA LEU A 91 -18.00 -2.21 12.84
C LEU A 91 -17.45 -0.79 12.64
N LEU A 92 -16.12 -0.64 12.65
CA LEU A 92 -15.47 0.64 12.36
C LEU A 92 -15.75 1.14 10.94
N SER A 93 -15.80 0.22 9.97
CA SER A 93 -16.15 0.58 8.59
C SER A 93 -17.58 1.11 8.49
N TYR A 94 -18.55 0.49 9.17
CA TYR A 94 -19.93 0.99 9.28
C TYR A 94 -20.00 2.31 10.02
N GLY A 95 -19.34 2.43 11.18
CA GLY A 95 -19.27 3.69 11.94
C GLY A 95 -18.69 4.84 11.12
N SER A 96 -17.58 4.56 10.41
CA SER A 96 -16.96 5.54 9.50
C SER A 96 -17.86 5.90 8.32
N ALA A 97 -18.59 4.95 7.75
CA ALA A 97 -19.52 5.20 6.66
C ALA A 97 -20.70 6.09 7.14
N ILE A 98 -21.23 5.83 8.34
CA ILE A 98 -22.27 6.70 8.95
C ILE A 98 -21.70 8.10 9.19
N ALA A 99 -20.51 8.23 9.78
CA ALA A 99 -19.88 9.53 10.00
C ALA A 99 -19.67 10.30 8.69
N VAL A 100 -19.23 9.63 7.64
CA VAL A 100 -19.07 10.19 6.29
C VAL A 100 -20.40 10.66 5.69
N LEU A 101 -21.47 9.88 5.83
CA LEU A 101 -22.80 10.27 5.36
C LEU A 101 -23.36 11.48 6.13
N CYS A 102 -23.11 11.54 7.44
CA CYS A 102 -23.46 12.70 8.26
C CYS A 102 -22.67 13.95 7.82
N LEU A 103 -21.35 13.82 7.64
CA LEU A 103 -20.52 14.92 7.16
C LEU A 103 -20.91 15.38 5.76
N ALA A 104 -21.28 14.46 4.87
CA ALA A 104 -21.76 14.78 3.52
C ALA A 104 -23.04 15.65 3.53
N LYS A 105 -23.89 15.48 4.55
CA LYS A 105 -25.12 16.29 4.73
C LYS A 105 -24.87 17.60 5.48
N LEU A 106 -23.99 17.60 6.47
CA LEU A 106 -23.79 18.73 7.38
C LEU A 106 -22.79 19.76 6.83
N ASP A 107 -21.79 19.33 6.04
CA ASP A 107 -20.77 20.24 5.53
C ASP A 107 -21.31 21.05 4.35
N ARG A 108 -21.47 22.37 4.57
CA ARG A 108 -21.95 23.33 3.56
C ARG A 108 -21.07 23.37 2.30
N GLY A 109 -19.80 23.06 2.40
CA GLY A 109 -18.88 23.05 1.26
C GLY A 109 -18.98 21.81 0.39
N LEU A 110 -19.65 20.75 0.86
CA LEU A 110 -19.98 19.56 0.08
C LEU A 110 -21.39 19.62 -0.52
N ALA A 111 -22.24 20.53 -0.03
CA ALA A 111 -23.63 20.71 -0.47
C ALA A 111 -23.78 20.90 -2.00
N PRO A 112 -22.90 21.66 -2.72
CA PRO A 112 -23.01 21.85 -4.16
C PRO A 112 -22.87 20.55 -4.97
N TYR A 113 -22.18 19.55 -4.43
CA TYR A 113 -21.89 18.30 -5.14
C TYR A 113 -23.05 17.28 -5.10
N ARG A 114 -24.14 17.56 -4.33
CA ARG A 114 -25.35 16.72 -4.25
C ARG A 114 -25.06 15.22 -4.20
N LEU A 115 -24.20 14.79 -3.29
CA LEU A 115 -23.63 13.44 -3.22
C LEU A 115 -24.68 12.30 -3.20
N LEU A 116 -25.88 12.59 -2.69
CA LEU A 116 -27.01 11.66 -2.62
C LEU A 116 -28.08 11.92 -3.68
N GLY A 117 -27.82 12.84 -4.62
CA GLY A 117 -28.85 13.34 -5.54
C GLY A 117 -29.25 12.41 -6.69
N SER A 118 -28.38 11.53 -7.14
CA SER A 118 -28.68 10.55 -8.20
C SER A 118 -27.75 9.36 -8.09
N LEU A 119 -28.30 8.22 -7.70
CA LEU A 119 -27.63 6.93 -7.66
C LEU A 119 -27.72 6.14 -8.99
N LYS A 120 -28.24 6.77 -10.06
CA LYS A 120 -28.35 6.08 -11.35
C LYS A 120 -26.97 5.93 -11.99
N PRO A 121 -26.50 4.71 -12.21
CA PRO A 121 -25.21 4.47 -12.84
C PRO A 121 -25.24 4.96 -14.29
N LYS A 122 -24.24 5.75 -14.69
CA LYS A 122 -24.03 6.17 -16.08
C LYS A 122 -22.94 5.29 -16.68
N GLY A 123 -23.28 4.43 -17.63
CA GLY A 123 -22.38 3.41 -18.20
C GLY A 123 -21.06 3.97 -18.72
N GLN A 124 -21.10 5.12 -19.41
CA GLN A 124 -19.90 5.76 -19.95
C GLN A 124 -18.93 6.20 -18.84
N GLN A 125 -19.44 6.82 -17.75
CA GLN A 125 -18.62 7.23 -16.61
C GLN A 125 -18.07 6.02 -15.85
N MET A 126 -18.85 4.95 -15.74
CA MET A 126 -18.37 3.69 -15.14
C MET A 126 -17.24 3.08 -15.98
N LEU A 127 -17.35 3.09 -17.30
CA LEU A 127 -16.31 2.58 -18.19
C LEU A 127 -15.01 3.39 -18.06
N GLU A 128 -15.08 4.72 -17.97
CA GLU A 128 -13.91 5.57 -17.72
C GLU A 128 -13.24 5.26 -16.38
N LEU A 129 -14.05 5.09 -15.32
CA LEU A 129 -13.53 4.70 -14.00
C LEU A 129 -12.87 3.32 -14.02
N LEU A 130 -13.47 2.35 -14.70
CA LEU A 130 -12.89 1.01 -14.84
C LEU A 130 -11.59 1.03 -15.67
N ARG A 131 -11.57 1.79 -16.77
CA ARG A 131 -10.39 1.90 -17.62
C ARG A 131 -9.18 2.51 -16.88
N LEU A 132 -9.42 3.40 -15.94
CA LEU A 132 -8.37 3.98 -15.09
C LEU A 132 -8.12 3.13 -13.84
N GLY A 133 -9.16 2.63 -13.21
CA GLY A 133 -9.10 1.91 -11.94
C GLY A 133 -8.50 0.50 -12.05
N LEU A 134 -8.81 -0.25 -13.13
CA LEU A 134 -8.26 -1.59 -13.31
C LEU A 134 -6.73 -1.62 -13.38
N PRO A 135 -6.04 -0.77 -14.17
CA PRO A 135 -4.58 -0.74 -14.15
C PRO A 135 -4.02 -0.27 -12.81
N ILE A 136 -4.67 0.68 -12.11
CA ILE A 136 -4.24 1.13 -10.77
C ILE A 136 -4.36 -0.01 -9.77
N GLY A 137 -5.50 -0.71 -9.74
CA GLY A 137 -5.71 -1.88 -8.90
C GLY A 137 -4.75 -3.01 -9.24
N GLY A 138 -4.51 -3.24 -10.54
CA GLY A 138 -3.53 -4.19 -11.04
C GLY A 138 -2.11 -3.89 -10.55
N THR A 139 -1.70 -2.61 -10.55
CA THR A 139 -0.39 -2.20 -10.01
C THR A 139 -0.27 -2.56 -8.52
N ALA A 140 -1.30 -2.28 -7.73
CA ALA A 140 -1.32 -2.64 -6.31
C ALA A 140 -1.31 -4.17 -6.09
N PHE A 141 -2.00 -4.92 -6.95
CA PHE A 141 -1.99 -6.39 -6.93
C PHE A 141 -0.59 -6.94 -7.24
N ILE A 142 0.09 -6.40 -8.25
CA ILE A 142 1.48 -6.76 -8.60
C ILE A 142 2.41 -6.52 -7.41
N ASP A 143 2.33 -5.37 -6.77
CA ASP A 143 3.13 -5.02 -5.59
C ASP A 143 2.94 -6.04 -4.45
N VAL A 144 1.70 -6.21 -4.01
CA VAL A 144 1.38 -7.11 -2.87
C VAL A 144 1.73 -8.55 -3.18
N SER A 145 1.41 -9.03 -4.39
CA SER A 145 1.67 -10.41 -4.79
C SER A 145 3.17 -10.71 -4.96
N ALA A 146 3.97 -9.72 -5.42
CA ALA A 146 5.41 -9.87 -5.48
C ALA A 146 6.01 -10.10 -4.08
N PHE A 147 5.63 -9.25 -3.10
CA PHE A 147 6.08 -9.43 -1.71
C PHE A 147 5.63 -10.75 -1.09
N ALA A 148 4.37 -11.14 -1.30
CA ALA A 148 3.84 -12.42 -0.81
C ALA A 148 4.58 -13.61 -1.44
N SER A 149 4.85 -13.56 -2.75
CA SER A 149 5.59 -14.61 -3.46
C SER A 149 7.05 -14.72 -2.99
N ILE A 150 7.72 -13.60 -2.74
CA ILE A 150 9.08 -13.58 -2.18
C ILE A 150 9.11 -14.26 -0.81
N ALA A 151 8.13 -13.99 0.06
CA ALA A 151 8.05 -14.62 1.38
C ALA A 151 7.91 -16.16 1.26
N LEU A 152 7.12 -16.64 0.30
CA LEU A 152 6.99 -18.08 0.01
C LEU A 152 8.27 -18.69 -0.56
N LEU A 153 8.97 -17.99 -1.43
CA LEU A 153 10.22 -18.46 -2.04
C LEU A 153 11.40 -18.45 -1.07
N ILE A 154 11.34 -17.67 0.01
CA ILE A 154 12.36 -17.65 1.07
C ILE A 154 12.12 -18.78 2.10
N ALA A 155 10.89 -19.29 2.24
CA ALA A 155 10.56 -20.32 3.23
C ALA A 155 11.51 -21.58 3.20
N PRO A 156 11.95 -22.08 2.05
CA PRO A 156 12.89 -23.21 1.98
C PRO A 156 14.27 -22.95 2.62
N TYR A 157 14.68 -21.69 2.81
CA TYR A 157 15.96 -21.32 3.43
C TYR A 157 15.94 -21.41 4.97
N GLY A 158 14.82 -21.80 5.54
CA GLY A 158 14.68 -22.10 6.96
C GLY A 158 13.99 -21.01 7.78
N ALA A 159 13.78 -21.32 9.06
CA ALA A 159 13.01 -20.48 9.97
C ALA A 159 13.69 -19.12 10.25
N ALA A 160 15.03 -19.12 10.41
CA ALA A 160 15.79 -17.88 10.66
C ALA A 160 15.72 -16.92 9.48
N ALA A 161 15.84 -17.40 8.24
CA ALA A 161 15.71 -16.59 7.03
C ALA A 161 14.27 -16.00 6.90
N SER A 162 13.26 -16.83 7.12
CA SER A 162 11.85 -16.40 7.09
C SER A 162 11.52 -15.38 8.16
N ALA A 163 12.04 -15.56 9.40
CA ALA A 163 11.85 -14.60 10.50
C ALA A 163 12.52 -13.26 10.18
N SER A 164 13.77 -13.28 9.70
CA SER A 164 14.49 -12.07 9.32
C SER A 164 13.80 -11.32 8.17
N GLN A 165 13.28 -12.04 7.17
CA GLN A 165 12.49 -11.47 6.09
C GLN A 165 11.19 -10.84 6.61
N GLN A 166 10.51 -11.47 7.57
CA GLN A 166 9.29 -10.91 8.16
C GLN A 166 9.57 -9.61 8.92
N ILE A 167 10.70 -9.51 9.63
CA ILE A 167 11.15 -8.27 10.28
C ILE A 167 11.35 -7.16 9.23
N ALA A 168 12.13 -7.46 8.17
CA ALA A 168 12.37 -6.50 7.09
C ALA A 168 11.06 -6.07 6.41
N SER A 169 10.14 -7.00 6.15
CA SER A 169 8.82 -6.71 5.55
C SER A 169 7.95 -5.81 6.43
N SER A 170 7.98 -6.02 7.75
CA SER A 170 7.24 -5.18 8.70
C SER A 170 7.75 -3.74 8.70
N LEU A 171 9.06 -3.55 8.68
CA LEU A 171 9.69 -2.23 8.58
C LEU A 171 9.42 -1.58 7.22
N THR A 172 9.46 -2.37 6.13
CA THR A 172 9.10 -1.91 4.78
C THR A 172 7.69 -1.31 4.79
N GLY A 173 6.71 -1.98 5.39
CA GLY A 173 5.34 -1.49 5.48
C GLY A 173 5.23 -0.13 6.15
N VAL A 174 5.98 0.10 7.23
CA VAL A 174 5.98 1.39 7.93
C VAL A 174 6.58 2.50 7.07
N VAL A 175 7.76 2.27 6.49
CA VAL A 175 8.46 3.30 5.70
C VAL A 175 7.74 3.59 4.38
N TYR A 176 7.16 2.57 3.76
CA TYR A 176 6.34 2.70 2.55
C TYR A 176 5.16 3.65 2.71
N MET A 177 4.52 3.67 3.90
CA MET A 177 3.37 4.56 4.16
C MET A 177 3.74 6.05 4.06
N PHE A 178 4.96 6.44 4.41
CA PHE A 178 5.44 7.83 4.23
C PHE A 178 5.54 8.17 2.74
N SER A 179 6.19 7.30 1.96
CA SER A 179 6.32 7.49 0.50
C SER A 179 4.96 7.53 -0.19
N LEU A 180 4.05 6.63 0.17
CA LEU A 180 2.70 6.56 -0.37
C LEU A 180 1.89 7.84 -0.06
N SER A 181 2.01 8.36 1.17
CA SER A 181 1.30 9.58 1.58
C SER A 181 1.76 10.80 0.79
N LEU A 182 3.08 10.95 0.59
CA LEU A 182 3.66 12.03 -0.21
C LEU A 182 3.31 11.90 -1.69
N ALA A 183 3.34 10.68 -2.24
CA ALA A 183 2.95 10.42 -3.61
C ALA A 183 1.47 10.77 -3.86
N ASN A 184 0.57 10.39 -2.94
CA ASN A 184 -0.83 10.77 -3.00
C ASN A 184 -1.03 12.29 -2.95
N ALA A 185 -0.37 12.98 -2.01
CA ALA A 185 -0.46 14.43 -1.91
C ALA A 185 0.03 15.13 -3.18
N THR A 186 1.18 14.69 -3.70
CA THR A 186 1.75 15.22 -4.96
C THR A 186 0.79 15.00 -6.14
N MET A 187 0.24 13.79 -6.27
CA MET A 187 -0.73 13.47 -7.32
C MET A 187 -1.95 14.37 -7.27
N VAL A 188 -2.56 14.54 -6.10
CA VAL A 188 -3.78 15.33 -5.94
C VAL A 188 -3.54 16.79 -6.27
N LEU A 189 -2.49 17.40 -5.71
CA LEU A 189 -2.15 18.80 -5.97
C LEU A 189 -1.79 19.03 -7.44
N THR A 190 -1.06 18.08 -8.05
CA THR A 190 -0.73 18.14 -9.48
C THR A 190 -2.01 18.03 -10.33
N ALA A 191 -2.91 17.10 -10.02
CA ALA A 191 -4.16 16.91 -10.74
C ALA A 191 -5.09 18.13 -10.63
N GLN A 192 -5.16 18.79 -9.48
CA GLN A 192 -5.92 20.02 -9.28
C GLN A 192 -5.40 21.17 -10.16
N ARG A 193 -4.08 21.33 -10.27
CA ARG A 193 -3.47 22.35 -11.15
C ARG A 193 -3.67 22.04 -12.63
N LEU A 194 -3.56 20.76 -13.01
CA LEU A 194 -3.86 20.33 -14.38
C LEU A 194 -5.33 20.56 -14.72
N GLY A 195 -6.25 20.24 -13.81
CA GLY A 195 -7.68 20.46 -14.00
C GLY A 195 -8.09 21.93 -14.12
N SER A 196 -7.30 22.85 -13.55
CA SER A 196 -7.48 24.31 -13.70
C SER A 196 -6.74 24.90 -14.90
N GLY A 197 -6.11 24.10 -15.76
CA GLY A 197 -5.35 24.56 -16.93
C GLY A 197 -3.97 25.13 -16.63
N GLN A 198 -3.51 25.06 -15.37
CA GLN A 198 -2.23 25.65 -14.92
C GLN A 198 -1.08 24.61 -15.05
N VAL A 199 -0.70 24.26 -16.28
CA VAL A 199 0.28 23.19 -16.55
C VAL A 199 1.66 23.47 -15.93
N ILE A 200 2.14 24.73 -15.99
CA ILE A 200 3.44 25.12 -15.43
C ILE A 200 3.42 24.95 -13.90
N ALA A 201 2.39 25.48 -13.23
CA ALA A 201 2.23 25.30 -11.78
C ALA A 201 2.07 23.84 -11.37
N ALA A 202 1.41 23.01 -12.19
CA ALA A 202 1.31 21.58 -11.97
C ALA A 202 2.69 20.89 -12.00
N LYS A 203 3.56 21.27 -12.95
CA LYS A 203 4.93 20.75 -13.05
C LYS A 203 5.79 21.19 -11.85
N GLU A 204 5.65 22.42 -11.40
CA GLU A 204 6.33 22.91 -10.19
C GLU A 204 5.92 22.10 -8.95
N VAL A 205 4.61 21.91 -8.75
CA VAL A 205 4.06 21.09 -7.64
C VAL A 205 4.60 19.67 -7.72
N ALA A 206 4.60 19.03 -8.88
CA ALA A 206 5.16 17.69 -9.06
C ALA A 206 6.66 17.64 -8.74
N SER A 207 7.42 18.67 -9.13
CA SER A 207 8.85 18.79 -8.85
C SER A 207 9.13 18.97 -7.34
N ILE A 208 8.37 19.84 -6.67
CA ILE A 208 8.48 20.03 -5.22
C ILE A 208 8.13 18.74 -4.50
N GLY A 209 7.01 18.09 -4.87
CA GLY A 209 6.60 16.80 -4.30
C GLY A 209 7.66 15.71 -4.45
N MET A 210 8.28 15.63 -5.63
CA MET A 210 9.40 14.71 -5.90
C MET A 210 10.59 14.99 -4.99
N ARG A 211 11.02 16.25 -4.86
CA ARG A 211 12.15 16.64 -4.00
C ARG A 211 11.85 16.33 -2.53
N THR A 212 10.66 16.66 -2.05
CA THR A 212 10.23 16.38 -0.68
C THR A 212 10.22 14.87 -0.41
N ALA A 213 9.70 14.08 -1.34
CA ALA A 213 9.67 12.62 -1.20
C ALA A 213 11.08 12.02 -1.18
N MET A 214 11.99 12.50 -2.02
CA MET A 214 13.38 12.03 -2.03
C MET A 214 14.12 12.40 -0.74
N LEU A 215 13.91 13.61 -0.22
CA LEU A 215 14.48 14.01 1.07
C LEU A 215 13.92 13.17 2.23
N THR A 216 12.61 12.93 2.25
CA THR A 216 11.98 12.08 3.27
C THR A 216 12.46 10.64 3.16
N ALA A 217 12.57 10.10 1.95
CA ALA A 217 13.08 8.75 1.73
C ALA A 217 14.56 8.63 2.16
N ALA A 218 15.39 9.65 1.87
CA ALA A 218 16.78 9.69 2.33
C ALA A 218 16.88 9.77 3.87
N LEU A 219 16.02 10.57 4.52
CA LEU A 219 15.93 10.63 5.97
C LEU A 219 15.55 9.26 6.56
N MET A 220 14.51 8.62 6.02
CA MET A 220 14.08 7.29 6.48
C MET A 220 15.17 6.23 6.25
N ALA A 221 15.84 6.26 5.09
CA ALA A 221 16.98 5.39 4.83
C ALA A 221 18.11 5.62 5.84
N GLY A 222 18.42 6.87 6.18
CA GLY A 222 19.38 7.22 7.22
C GLY A 222 18.98 6.65 8.59
N VAL A 223 17.72 6.79 8.98
CA VAL A 223 17.19 6.21 10.24
C VAL A 223 17.33 4.69 10.25
N LEU A 224 16.99 4.03 9.15
CA LEU A 224 17.13 2.58 9.02
C LEU A 224 18.61 2.13 9.11
N LEU A 225 19.52 2.82 8.42
CA LEU A 225 20.95 2.48 8.42
C LEU A 225 21.59 2.70 9.78
N LEU A 226 21.31 3.82 10.45
CA LEU A 226 21.87 4.13 11.77
C LEU A 226 21.24 3.27 12.86
N GLY A 227 19.95 2.92 12.71
CA GLY A 227 19.19 2.14 13.69
C GLY A 227 19.14 0.65 13.42
N LYS A 228 19.79 0.12 12.38
CA LYS A 228 19.64 -1.27 11.92
C LYS A 228 19.83 -2.32 13.02
N ASP A 229 20.88 -2.18 13.81
CA ASP A 229 21.20 -3.13 14.87
C ASP A 229 20.22 -3.00 16.07
N LEU A 230 19.83 -1.78 16.42
CA LEU A 230 18.81 -1.53 17.44
C LEU A 230 17.45 -2.09 17.03
N LEU A 231 17.04 -1.84 15.79
CA LEU A 231 15.77 -2.35 15.25
C LEU A 231 15.79 -3.88 15.16
N ALA A 232 16.86 -4.47 14.64
CA ALA A 232 16.98 -5.92 14.54
C ALA A 232 16.89 -6.59 15.92
N ASN A 233 17.62 -6.09 16.91
CA ASN A 233 17.59 -6.62 18.28
C ASN A 233 16.27 -6.37 19.01
N ALA A 234 15.52 -5.32 18.66
CA ALA A 234 14.21 -5.06 19.24
C ALA A 234 13.13 -6.04 18.74
N TYR A 235 13.30 -6.59 17.53
CA TYR A 235 12.34 -7.55 16.95
C TYR A 235 12.75 -9.01 17.11
N ALA A 236 14.05 -9.32 17.28
CA ALA A 236 14.56 -10.68 17.38
C ALA A 236 15.30 -10.92 18.70
N THR A 237 14.95 -12.00 19.37
CA THR A 237 15.68 -12.48 20.57
C THR A 237 16.83 -13.41 20.20
N ASP A 238 16.76 -14.05 19.03
CA ASP A 238 17.81 -14.93 18.50
C ASP A 238 18.89 -14.10 17.80
N PRO A 239 20.17 -14.21 18.20
CA PRO A 239 21.27 -13.46 17.61
C PRO A 239 21.47 -13.71 16.12
N GLU A 240 21.24 -14.93 15.64
CA GLU A 240 21.36 -15.26 14.21
C GLU A 240 20.30 -14.53 13.38
N VAL A 241 19.05 -14.52 13.85
CA VAL A 241 17.93 -13.79 13.23
C VAL A 241 18.21 -12.30 13.25
N ALA A 242 18.69 -11.75 14.38
CA ALA A 242 18.99 -10.32 14.51
C ALA A 242 20.09 -9.89 13.54
N GLN A 243 21.18 -10.66 13.43
CA GLN A 243 22.28 -10.36 12.52
C GLN A 243 21.83 -10.38 11.04
N THR A 244 21.05 -11.38 10.66
CA THR A 244 20.52 -11.49 9.30
C THR A 244 19.53 -10.36 9.02
N ALA A 245 18.64 -10.03 9.97
CA ALA A 245 17.69 -8.92 9.85
C ALA A 245 18.41 -7.57 9.69
N ALA A 246 19.49 -7.32 10.44
CA ALA A 246 20.27 -6.09 10.31
C ALA A 246 20.85 -5.90 8.90
N VAL A 247 21.28 -6.99 8.25
CA VAL A 247 21.73 -6.96 6.86
C VAL A 247 20.57 -6.67 5.91
N LEU A 248 19.39 -7.27 6.11
CA LEU A 248 18.23 -7.02 5.29
C LEU A 248 17.70 -5.58 5.46
N ILE A 249 17.78 -5.00 6.66
CA ILE A 249 17.43 -3.60 6.92
C ILE A 249 18.35 -2.64 6.13
N MET A 250 19.62 -2.98 5.98
CA MET A 250 20.54 -2.20 5.13
C MET A 250 20.11 -2.23 3.66
N TRP A 251 19.71 -3.38 3.13
CA TRP A 251 19.19 -3.50 1.77
C TRP A 251 17.84 -2.80 1.61
N LEU A 252 16.97 -2.87 2.63
CA LEU A 252 15.72 -2.13 2.69
C LEU A 252 15.93 -0.63 2.54
N ALA A 253 16.94 -0.05 3.19
CA ALA A 253 17.20 1.38 3.11
C ALA A 253 17.49 1.84 1.67
N ILE A 254 18.24 1.06 0.91
CA ILE A 254 18.54 1.33 -0.51
C ILE A 254 17.27 1.11 -1.36
N HIS A 255 16.60 -0.03 -1.17
CA HIS A 255 15.37 -0.38 -1.87
C HIS A 255 14.30 0.71 -1.71
N GLN A 256 14.06 1.16 -0.48
CA GLN A 256 13.03 2.14 -0.14
C GLN A 256 13.24 3.50 -0.82
N TRP A 257 14.47 3.91 -1.01
CA TRP A 257 14.78 5.15 -1.72
C TRP A 257 14.37 5.09 -3.20
N LEU A 258 14.70 3.97 -3.87
CA LEU A 258 14.31 3.73 -5.26
C LEU A 258 12.81 3.48 -5.41
N ASP A 259 12.22 2.75 -4.46
CA ASP A 259 10.79 2.52 -4.42
C ASP A 259 9.99 3.83 -4.28
N SER A 260 10.45 4.74 -3.40
CA SER A 260 9.86 6.06 -3.28
C SER A 260 9.92 6.85 -4.60
N LEU A 261 11.01 6.74 -5.35
CA LEU A 261 11.20 7.41 -6.64
C LEU A 261 10.22 6.89 -7.70
N GLN A 262 10.13 5.56 -7.87
CA GLN A 262 9.20 4.97 -8.84
C GLN A 262 7.74 5.27 -8.48
N LEU A 263 7.39 5.23 -7.19
CA LEU A 263 6.06 5.51 -6.69
C LEU A 263 5.64 6.95 -7.03
N GLN A 264 6.53 7.93 -6.82
CA GLN A 264 6.28 9.32 -7.17
C GLN A 264 6.01 9.50 -8.66
N TYR A 265 6.82 8.91 -9.54
CA TYR A 265 6.58 8.98 -10.99
C TYR A 265 5.25 8.34 -11.38
N ALA A 266 4.92 7.17 -10.82
CA ALA A 266 3.66 6.49 -11.09
C ALA A 266 2.44 7.35 -10.68
N PHE A 267 2.51 8.02 -9.53
CA PHE A 267 1.44 8.88 -9.04
C PHE A 267 1.32 10.19 -9.82
N VAL A 268 2.42 10.79 -10.26
CA VAL A 268 2.39 11.94 -11.18
C VAL A 268 1.76 11.57 -12.52
N LEU A 269 2.07 10.38 -13.07
CA LEU A 269 1.44 9.88 -14.29
C LEU A 269 -0.07 9.64 -14.12
N ARG A 270 -0.50 9.17 -12.94
CA ARG A 270 -1.93 9.04 -12.59
C ARG A 270 -2.63 10.41 -12.58
N ALA A 271 -1.96 11.50 -12.16
CA ALA A 271 -2.50 12.86 -12.26
C ALA A 271 -2.80 13.28 -13.72
N HIS A 272 -2.03 12.76 -14.67
CA HIS A 272 -2.26 12.89 -16.11
C HIS A 272 -3.24 11.86 -16.69
N LYS A 273 -3.92 11.08 -15.85
CA LYS A 273 -4.82 9.95 -16.24
C LYS A 273 -4.12 8.84 -17.01
N ILE A 274 -2.81 8.69 -16.86
CA ILE A 274 -2.02 7.63 -17.47
C ILE A 274 -1.78 6.54 -16.41
N ALA A 275 -2.47 5.39 -16.55
CA ALA A 275 -2.35 4.28 -15.60
C ALA A 275 -1.92 2.96 -16.26
N SER A 276 -2.27 2.73 -17.52
CA SER A 276 -2.01 1.45 -18.21
C SER A 276 -0.53 1.20 -18.48
N LEU A 277 0.21 2.22 -18.95
CA LEU A 277 1.66 2.09 -19.19
C LEU A 277 2.45 1.84 -17.90
N PRO A 278 2.25 2.61 -16.80
CA PRO A 278 2.84 2.30 -15.51
C PRO A 278 2.55 0.87 -15.03
N PHE A 279 1.33 0.36 -15.21
CA PHE A 279 1.00 -1.01 -14.85
C PHE A 279 1.89 -2.04 -15.56
N TRP A 280 2.06 -1.93 -16.89
CA TRP A 280 2.92 -2.86 -17.64
C TRP A 280 4.40 -2.73 -17.29
N ILE A 281 4.87 -1.51 -16.96
CA ILE A 281 6.23 -1.29 -16.45
C ILE A 281 6.41 -2.02 -15.10
N TYR A 282 5.42 -1.95 -14.20
CA TYR A 282 5.46 -2.68 -12.92
C TYR A 282 5.46 -4.18 -13.13
N VAL A 283 4.63 -4.72 -14.02
CA VAL A 283 4.64 -6.16 -14.36
C VAL A 283 6.03 -6.58 -14.84
N ALA A 284 6.60 -5.88 -15.79
CA ALA A 284 7.90 -6.23 -16.36
C ALA A 284 9.04 -6.09 -15.35
N CYS A 285 9.06 -5.02 -14.56
CA CYS A 285 10.15 -4.76 -13.62
C CYS A 285 10.00 -5.58 -12.34
N LEU A 286 8.85 -5.50 -11.63
CA LEU A 286 8.73 -6.15 -10.32
C LEU A 286 8.55 -7.66 -10.44
N TRP A 287 7.70 -8.13 -11.34
CA TRP A 287 7.52 -9.57 -11.55
C TRP A 287 8.60 -10.18 -12.43
N GLY A 288 9.01 -9.51 -13.53
CA GLY A 288 10.05 -10.00 -14.41
C GLY A 288 11.42 -9.97 -13.76
N ILE A 289 11.92 -8.77 -13.44
CA ILE A 289 13.28 -8.59 -12.89
C ILE A 289 13.31 -8.93 -11.38
N GLY A 290 12.37 -8.39 -10.59
CA GLY A 290 12.36 -8.55 -9.14
C GLY A 290 12.11 -9.99 -8.71
N LEU A 291 10.92 -10.51 -8.99
CA LEU A 291 10.54 -11.86 -8.59
C LEU A 291 11.21 -12.92 -9.45
N GLY A 292 11.08 -12.84 -10.79
CA GLY A 292 11.63 -13.83 -11.72
C GLY A 292 13.16 -13.82 -11.72
N GLY A 293 13.80 -12.66 -11.78
CA GLY A 293 15.24 -12.52 -11.70
C GLY A 293 15.79 -12.95 -10.34
N GLY A 294 15.14 -12.57 -9.23
CA GLY A 294 15.49 -13.02 -7.88
C GLY A 294 15.41 -14.53 -7.71
N ALA A 295 14.34 -15.15 -8.18
CA ALA A 295 14.18 -16.60 -8.16
C ALA A 295 15.24 -17.29 -9.02
N TRP A 296 15.49 -16.78 -10.22
CA TRP A 296 16.53 -17.34 -11.10
C TRP A 296 17.92 -17.29 -10.44
N VAL A 297 18.33 -16.15 -9.88
CA VAL A 297 19.62 -16.00 -9.19
C VAL A 297 19.69 -16.92 -7.96
N SER A 298 18.61 -16.98 -7.17
CA SER A 298 18.55 -17.74 -5.93
C SER A 298 18.62 -19.26 -6.15
N PHE A 299 17.99 -19.77 -7.23
CA PHE A 299 17.88 -21.22 -7.47
C PHE A 299 18.81 -21.76 -8.56
N SER A 300 19.40 -20.92 -9.43
CA SER A 300 20.26 -21.40 -10.53
C SER A 300 21.67 -21.82 -10.11
N GLY A 301 22.13 -21.42 -8.93
CA GLY A 301 23.50 -21.68 -8.46
C GLY A 301 24.60 -20.91 -9.20
N VAL A 302 24.27 -20.08 -10.19
CA VAL A 302 25.24 -19.37 -11.04
C VAL A 302 26.07 -18.37 -10.24
N PHE A 303 25.53 -17.79 -9.17
CA PHE A 303 26.19 -16.78 -8.35
C PHE A 303 26.59 -17.27 -6.95
N GLY A 304 26.80 -18.58 -6.76
CA GLY A 304 27.37 -19.25 -5.59
C GLY A 304 27.05 -18.67 -4.20
N SER A 305 27.52 -17.49 -3.90
CA SER A 305 27.37 -16.83 -2.59
C SER A 305 26.02 -16.08 -2.39
N PHE A 306 25.14 -16.04 -3.39
CA PHE A 306 23.85 -15.33 -3.34
C PHE A 306 22.63 -16.27 -3.33
N GLN A 307 22.80 -17.51 -2.87
CA GLN A 307 21.73 -18.51 -2.77
C GLN A 307 20.89 -18.33 -1.50
N ASP A 308 20.44 -17.10 -1.20
CA ASP A 308 19.62 -16.81 -0.02
C ASP A 308 18.63 -15.64 -0.26
N ALA A 309 17.98 -15.19 0.80
CA ALA A 309 17.05 -14.06 0.79
C ALA A 309 17.66 -12.79 0.16
N ARG A 310 18.96 -12.60 0.20
CA ARG A 310 19.65 -11.42 -0.36
C ARG A 310 19.50 -11.31 -1.87
N ALA A 311 19.37 -12.43 -2.60
CA ALA A 311 19.16 -12.42 -4.05
C ALA A 311 17.86 -11.67 -4.43
N PHE A 312 16.79 -11.87 -3.66
CA PHE A 312 15.51 -11.18 -3.89
C PHE A 312 15.60 -9.67 -3.61
N TRP A 313 16.36 -9.26 -2.61
CA TRP A 313 16.58 -7.83 -2.32
C TRP A 313 17.39 -7.15 -3.42
N TRP A 314 18.45 -7.80 -3.92
CA TRP A 314 19.21 -7.30 -5.07
C TRP A 314 18.36 -7.17 -6.32
N ALA A 315 17.61 -8.21 -6.65
CA ALA A 315 16.72 -8.18 -7.80
C ALA A 315 15.61 -7.11 -7.64
N GLY A 316 15.10 -6.95 -6.43
CA GLY A 316 14.13 -5.89 -6.09
C GLY A 316 14.70 -4.49 -6.29
N ILE A 317 15.91 -4.23 -5.83
CA ILE A 317 16.62 -2.94 -6.04
C ILE A 317 16.79 -2.65 -7.54
N LEU A 318 17.23 -3.65 -8.32
CA LEU A 318 17.38 -3.51 -9.77
C LEU A 318 16.03 -3.29 -10.46
N ALA A 319 14.98 -3.99 -10.02
CA ALA A 319 13.62 -3.81 -10.52
C ALA A 319 13.10 -2.39 -10.26
N CYS A 320 13.27 -1.88 -9.03
CA CYS A 320 12.87 -0.52 -8.67
C CYS A 320 13.68 0.54 -9.44
N ALA A 321 14.98 0.32 -9.66
CA ALA A 321 15.81 1.21 -10.46
C ALA A 321 15.35 1.25 -11.92
N ALA A 322 15.10 0.07 -12.53
CA ALA A 322 14.60 -0.03 -13.89
C ALA A 322 13.22 0.62 -14.05
N ALA A 323 12.30 0.36 -13.11
CA ALA A 323 10.99 0.98 -13.07
C ALA A 323 11.07 2.51 -12.92
N SER A 324 11.95 3.00 -12.04
CA SER A 324 12.16 4.45 -11.85
C SER A 324 12.65 5.13 -13.13
N ILE A 325 13.59 4.51 -13.85
CA ILE A 325 14.10 5.02 -15.12
C ILE A 325 12.98 5.04 -16.18
N ALA A 326 12.27 3.92 -16.34
CA ALA A 326 11.21 3.80 -17.34
C ALA A 326 10.05 4.78 -17.08
N LEU A 327 9.58 4.86 -15.82
CA LEU A 327 8.52 5.79 -15.42
C LEU A 327 8.98 7.25 -15.49
N GLY A 328 10.24 7.54 -15.16
CA GLY A 328 10.82 8.87 -15.26
C GLY A 328 10.87 9.37 -16.70
N LEU A 329 11.30 8.52 -17.63
CA LEU A 329 11.29 8.82 -19.08
C LEU A 329 9.87 9.04 -19.60
N LEU A 330 8.91 8.23 -19.17
CA LEU A 330 7.51 8.37 -19.52
C LEU A 330 6.94 9.70 -18.96
N ALA A 331 7.21 10.02 -17.70
CA ALA A 331 6.78 11.28 -17.08
C ALA A 331 7.37 12.49 -17.80
N ARG A 332 8.66 12.45 -18.17
CA ARG A 332 9.29 13.51 -18.94
C ARG A 332 8.59 13.75 -20.26
N LYS A 333 8.34 12.70 -21.05
CA LYS A 333 7.61 12.82 -22.33
C LYS A 333 6.19 13.36 -22.13
N THR A 334 5.51 12.95 -21.07
CA THR A 334 4.16 13.43 -20.72
C THR A 334 4.17 14.93 -20.44
N TRP A 335 5.15 15.43 -19.66
CA TRP A 335 5.30 16.87 -19.41
C TRP A 335 5.66 17.67 -20.67
N GLU A 336 6.53 17.15 -21.53
CA GLU A 336 6.89 17.79 -22.79
C GLU A 336 5.66 17.93 -23.71
N ALA A 337 4.79 16.92 -23.75
CA ALA A 337 3.54 16.97 -24.50
C ALA A 337 2.53 17.95 -23.89
N ALA A 338 2.36 17.94 -22.55
CA ALA A 338 1.43 18.83 -21.86
C ALA A 338 1.82 20.31 -21.92
N LEU A 339 3.11 20.63 -22.07
CA LEU A 339 3.59 22.01 -22.22
C LEU A 339 3.47 22.55 -23.65
N LYS A 340 3.31 21.68 -24.64
CA LYS A 340 3.13 22.06 -26.06
C LYS A 340 1.66 22.21 -26.46
N ALA A 341 0.74 21.60 -25.67
CA ALA A 341 -0.70 21.68 -25.87
C ALA A 341 -1.29 22.93 -25.22
#